data_33eddd34347590f3554626a6bba772d0
#
_entry.id   33eddd34347590f3554626a6bba772d0
#
_cell.length_a   1.000
_cell.length_b   1.000
_cell.length_c   1.000
_cell.angle_alpha   90.00
_cell.angle_beta   90.00
_cell.angle_gamma   90.00
#
_symmetry.space_group_name_H-M   'P 1'
#
loop_
_entity.id
_entity.type
_entity.pdbx_description
1 polymer ?
#
loop_
_entity_poly.entity_id
_entity_poly.type
_entity_poly.pdbx_seq_one_letter_code
_entity_poly.pdbx_strand_id
1 'polypeptide(L)'
;MVPDWEELELDDRLIGVLKAADLNKPAKVQQLSIPQALDGRDLLVSAPTGTGKTLAFLLPALQHLLDFPRKQPGPARILVLAPTRELAEQIHQQASLFSEATGLSSVVVTGGINYGSQLSQLEKSHDIVVATPGRLMDLLEAEQYNLESVEWLVIDEADRMLDMGFAATVKEMALQARHRQQSLLFSATLGSSGVIKFSKELLEEPEYIDVQPPKRERGKIVQWVHLADTDEHKRKLLVSSLKDFDGRQFVFVRTRERVEIVANFLRSEFTDTRKIVTLRGDMPQNERQQIINTLKENQNITLVATDVAARGLDIDDIALVVNYDLPKQADVYVHRIGRTARGGQKGTAISLVEAHDALLLGKIERYLDAQLDRRVIEGLRPQYKFPSTKRSKTKKKAKKDTKGKKPVKSKKPKKSR
;
A
#
# COMPACT_ATOMS: atom_id res chain seq x y z
N MET A 1 27.71 8.67 -3.63
CA MET A 1 27.99 7.27 -3.29
C MET A 1 26.72 6.69 -2.66
N VAL A 2 26.38 5.44 -2.90
CA VAL A 2 25.24 4.81 -2.20
C VAL A 2 25.85 4.34 -0.88
N PRO A 3 25.35 4.77 0.30
CA PRO A 3 25.88 4.30 1.59
C PRO A 3 25.80 2.78 1.68
N ASP A 4 26.76 2.18 2.32
CA ASP A 4 26.75 0.76 2.66
C ASP A 4 26.08 0.54 4.02
N TRP A 5 25.83 -0.71 4.44
CA TRP A 5 25.20 -1.01 5.72
C TRP A 5 26.06 -0.53 6.91
N GLU A 6 27.36 -0.60 6.77
CA GLU A 6 28.35 -0.15 7.76
C GLU A 6 28.27 1.38 8.04
N GLU A 7 27.78 2.17 7.06
CA GLU A 7 27.60 3.62 7.21
C GLU A 7 26.30 3.98 7.95
N LEU A 8 25.43 3.00 8.26
CA LEU A 8 24.14 3.21 8.94
C LEU A 8 24.21 2.95 10.45
N GLU A 9 25.40 2.77 11.03
CA GLU A 9 25.61 2.58 12.47
C GLU A 9 24.82 1.42 13.08
N LEU A 10 24.67 0.31 12.32
CA LEU A 10 24.01 -0.90 12.77
C LEU A 10 25.02 -1.90 13.37
N ASP A 11 24.58 -2.66 14.36
CA ASP A 11 25.34 -3.74 14.98
C ASP A 11 25.79 -4.78 13.93
N ASP A 12 27.01 -5.27 14.05
CA ASP A 12 27.61 -6.24 13.13
C ASP A 12 26.78 -7.52 12.98
N ARG A 13 26.04 -7.92 14.02
CA ARG A 13 25.13 -9.08 13.97
C ARG A 13 23.97 -8.84 13.01
N LEU A 14 23.41 -7.64 12.97
CA LEU A 14 22.36 -7.27 12.02
C LEU A 14 22.90 -7.25 10.60
N ILE A 15 24.06 -6.64 10.40
CA ILE A 15 24.72 -6.56 9.09
C ILE A 15 25.08 -7.97 8.58
N GLY A 16 25.53 -8.87 9.47
CA GLY A 16 25.84 -10.26 9.14
C GLY A 16 24.62 -11.02 8.59
N VAL A 17 23.44 -10.87 9.23
CA VAL A 17 22.18 -11.47 8.76
C VAL A 17 21.78 -10.91 7.39
N LEU A 18 21.89 -9.58 7.18
CA LEU A 18 21.57 -8.97 5.90
C LEU A 18 22.45 -9.49 4.76
N LYS A 19 23.75 -9.61 4.99
CA LYS A 19 24.71 -10.17 4.01
C LYS A 19 24.43 -11.64 3.71
N ALA A 20 24.09 -12.44 4.71
CA ALA A 20 23.69 -13.85 4.53
C ALA A 20 22.40 -14.01 3.73
N ALA A 21 21.52 -13.01 3.75
CA ALA A 21 20.29 -12.96 2.95
C ALA A 21 20.47 -12.30 1.57
N ASP A 22 21.71 -12.12 1.07
CA ASP A 22 22.06 -11.42 -0.19
C ASP A 22 21.57 -9.96 -0.27
N LEU A 23 21.29 -9.34 0.86
CA LEU A 23 20.93 -7.92 0.96
C LEU A 23 22.19 -7.08 1.14
N ASN A 24 22.95 -6.94 0.07
CA ASN A 24 24.28 -6.34 0.10
C ASN A 24 24.31 -4.82 0.25
N LYS A 25 23.21 -4.13 -0.07
CA LYS A 25 23.12 -2.66 0.02
C LYS A 25 21.75 -2.19 0.51
N PRO A 26 21.72 -1.14 1.34
CA PRO A 26 20.44 -0.58 1.79
C PRO A 26 19.66 0.06 0.63
N ALA A 27 18.38 -0.21 0.60
CA ALA A 27 17.44 0.45 -0.31
C ALA A 27 17.30 1.94 0.06
N LYS A 28 16.81 2.77 -0.88
CA LYS A 28 16.71 4.22 -0.68
C LYS A 28 15.88 4.62 0.55
N VAL A 29 14.78 3.89 0.81
CA VAL A 29 13.95 4.15 2.01
C VAL A 29 14.73 3.86 3.29
N GLN A 30 15.53 2.80 3.31
CA GLN A 30 16.36 2.42 4.46
C GLN A 30 17.45 3.45 4.72
N GLN A 31 18.15 3.91 3.68
CA GLN A 31 19.18 4.94 3.77
C GLN A 31 18.68 6.24 4.38
N LEU A 32 17.42 6.60 4.11
CA LEU A 32 16.82 7.84 4.59
C LEU A 32 16.17 7.68 5.96
N SER A 33 15.56 6.51 6.23
CA SER A 33 14.77 6.32 7.46
C SER A 33 15.60 5.83 8.64
N ILE A 34 16.58 4.92 8.41
CA ILE A 34 17.33 4.31 9.51
C ILE A 34 18.08 5.36 10.35
N PRO A 35 18.87 6.28 9.77
CA PRO A 35 19.59 7.26 10.58
C PRO A 35 18.66 8.14 11.40
N GLN A 36 17.55 8.62 10.80
CA GLN A 36 16.58 9.47 11.49
C GLN A 36 15.86 8.73 12.63
N ALA A 37 15.59 7.42 12.43
CA ALA A 37 15.01 6.58 13.48
C ALA A 37 15.99 6.34 14.63
N LEU A 38 17.27 6.12 14.34
CA LEU A 38 18.34 5.98 15.36
C LEU A 38 18.56 7.29 16.13
N ASP A 39 18.35 8.45 15.51
CA ASP A 39 18.37 9.76 16.15
C ASP A 39 17.15 10.01 17.08
N GLY A 40 16.26 9.03 17.23
CA GLY A 40 15.09 9.11 18.13
C GLY A 40 13.93 9.96 17.58
N ARG A 41 13.92 10.27 16.27
CA ARG A 41 12.86 11.09 15.66
C ARG A 41 11.63 10.26 15.30
N ASP A 42 10.46 10.81 15.48
CA ASP A 42 9.25 10.29 14.87
C ASP A 42 9.33 10.41 13.34
N LEU A 43 8.84 9.40 12.62
CA LEU A 43 8.93 9.38 11.17
C LEU A 43 7.57 9.27 10.51
N LEU A 44 7.37 10.06 9.45
CA LEU A 44 6.30 9.87 8.48
C LEU A 44 6.90 9.54 7.11
N VAL A 45 6.86 8.26 6.75
CA VAL A 45 7.55 7.73 5.57
C VAL A 45 6.56 7.34 4.48
N SER A 46 6.74 7.92 3.29
CA SER A 46 6.06 7.50 2.06
C SER A 46 7.01 6.71 1.18
N ALA A 47 6.67 5.47 0.93
CA ALA A 47 7.40 4.64 -0.01
C ALA A 47 6.51 3.55 -0.61
N PRO A 48 6.64 3.22 -1.91
CA PRO A 48 5.88 2.15 -2.55
C PRO A 48 6.05 0.80 -1.87
N THR A 49 5.12 -0.13 -2.12
CA THR A 49 5.29 -1.54 -1.69
C THR A 49 6.48 -2.18 -2.41
N GLY A 50 7.23 -3.06 -1.72
CA GLY A 50 8.40 -3.73 -2.28
C GLY A 50 9.68 -2.89 -2.30
N THR A 51 9.71 -1.72 -1.65
CA THR A 51 10.90 -0.85 -1.58
C THR A 51 11.80 -1.13 -0.37
N GLY A 52 11.46 -2.12 0.48
CA GLY A 52 12.22 -2.46 1.68
C GLY A 52 11.80 -1.71 2.94
N LYS A 53 10.55 -1.21 3.02
CA LYS A 53 10.02 -0.52 4.21
C LYS A 53 10.14 -1.33 5.50
N THR A 54 9.91 -2.64 5.43
CA THR A 54 9.94 -3.51 6.61
C THR A 54 11.30 -3.45 7.30
N LEU A 55 12.38 -3.56 6.57
CA LEU A 55 13.72 -3.42 7.15
C LEU A 55 14.04 -1.96 7.55
N ALA A 56 13.41 -0.96 6.92
CA ALA A 56 13.61 0.44 7.27
C ALA A 56 13.13 0.78 8.69
N PHE A 57 12.15 0.04 9.24
CA PHE A 57 11.74 0.19 10.63
C PHE A 57 12.23 -0.94 11.54
N LEU A 58 12.37 -2.18 11.04
CA LEU A 58 12.84 -3.29 11.89
C LEU A 58 14.28 -3.12 12.31
N LEU A 59 15.18 -2.71 11.39
CA LEU A 59 16.61 -2.59 11.71
C LEU A 59 16.88 -1.57 12.83
N PRO A 60 16.37 -0.32 12.78
CA PRO A 60 16.59 0.61 13.87
C PRO A 60 15.84 0.18 15.15
N ALA A 61 14.71 -0.51 15.07
CA ALA A 61 14.02 -1.05 16.23
C ALA A 61 14.81 -2.18 16.91
N LEU A 62 15.43 -3.07 16.12
CA LEU A 62 16.34 -4.10 16.63
C LEU A 62 17.60 -3.48 17.22
N GLN A 63 18.20 -2.46 16.56
CA GLN A 63 19.34 -1.72 17.08
C GLN A 63 19.03 -1.09 18.43
N HIS A 64 17.88 -0.40 18.56
CA HIS A 64 17.44 0.15 19.84
C HIS A 64 17.36 -0.90 20.96
N LEU A 65 16.87 -2.10 20.67
CA LEU A 65 16.80 -3.19 21.64
C LEU A 65 18.19 -3.71 22.02
N LEU A 66 19.16 -3.70 21.10
CA LEU A 66 20.55 -4.09 21.34
C LEU A 66 21.33 -3.04 22.14
N ASP A 67 21.09 -1.76 21.87
CA ASP A 67 21.74 -0.64 22.57
C ASP A 67 21.23 -0.50 24.01
N PHE A 68 19.93 -0.82 24.23
CA PHE A 68 19.27 -0.73 25.52
C PHE A 68 18.73 -2.11 25.98
N PRO A 69 19.59 -3.08 26.27
CA PRO A 69 19.14 -4.42 26.65
C PRO A 69 18.40 -4.39 27.98
N ARG A 70 17.25 -5.08 28.04
CA ARG A 70 16.51 -5.20 29.32
C ARG A 70 17.26 -6.08 30.32
N LYS A 71 17.12 -5.76 31.59
CA LYS A 71 17.72 -6.53 32.69
C LYS A 71 16.88 -7.74 33.11
N GLN A 72 15.57 -7.71 32.88
CA GLN A 72 14.63 -8.76 33.26
C GLN A 72 13.64 -9.03 32.12
N PRO A 73 13.20 -10.30 31.94
CA PRO A 73 12.12 -10.62 31.02
C PRO A 73 10.86 -9.80 31.29
N GLY A 74 10.13 -9.44 30.24
CA GLY A 74 8.92 -8.63 30.36
C GLY A 74 8.14 -8.54 29.05
N PRO A 75 7.06 -7.74 28.99
CA PRO A 75 6.27 -7.48 27.79
C PRO A 75 7.12 -6.83 26.69
N ALA A 76 6.63 -6.89 25.45
CA ALA A 76 7.32 -6.32 24.30
C ALA A 76 7.54 -4.79 24.44
N ARG A 77 8.71 -4.34 23.99
CA ARG A 77 9.11 -2.92 23.95
C ARG A 77 8.84 -2.29 22.58
N ILE A 78 8.73 -3.12 21.54
CA ILE A 78 8.40 -2.69 20.19
C ILE A 78 7.04 -3.24 19.81
N LEU A 79 6.11 -2.37 19.40
CA LEU A 79 4.83 -2.74 18.83
C LEU A 79 4.80 -2.36 17.35
N VAL A 80 4.58 -3.35 16.48
CA VAL A 80 4.38 -3.14 15.05
C VAL A 80 2.94 -3.47 14.70
N LEU A 81 2.20 -2.50 14.19
CA LEU A 81 0.84 -2.67 13.72
C LEU A 81 0.80 -2.84 12.21
N ALA A 82 0.14 -3.88 11.74
CA ALA A 82 -0.10 -4.16 10.33
C ALA A 82 -1.61 -4.33 10.05
N PRO A 83 -2.14 -3.82 8.93
CA PRO A 83 -3.58 -3.87 8.63
C PRO A 83 -4.11 -5.27 8.34
N THR A 84 -3.27 -6.21 7.93
CA THR A 84 -3.66 -7.57 7.57
C THR A 84 -2.79 -8.62 8.25
N ARG A 85 -3.35 -9.82 8.41
CA ARG A 85 -2.66 -10.97 9.02
C ARG A 85 -1.42 -11.36 8.23
N GLU A 86 -1.56 -11.44 6.91
CA GLU A 86 -0.48 -11.82 6.00
C GLU A 86 0.72 -10.86 6.12
N LEU A 87 0.45 -9.56 6.20
CA LEU A 87 1.51 -8.57 6.39
C LEU A 87 2.14 -8.69 7.78
N ALA A 88 1.33 -8.90 8.83
CA ALA A 88 1.85 -9.12 10.19
C ALA A 88 2.74 -10.37 10.25
N GLU A 89 2.33 -11.47 9.62
CA GLU A 89 3.12 -12.69 9.51
C GLU A 89 4.43 -12.49 8.75
N GLN A 90 4.39 -11.73 7.63
CA GLN A 90 5.59 -11.38 6.87
C GLN A 90 6.58 -10.54 7.67
N ILE A 91 6.10 -9.54 8.41
CA ILE A 91 6.94 -8.71 9.28
C ILE A 91 7.55 -9.57 10.39
N HIS A 92 6.75 -10.44 11.01
CA HIS A 92 7.22 -11.37 12.04
C HIS A 92 8.29 -12.33 11.49
N GLN A 93 8.08 -12.92 10.31
CA GLN A 93 9.07 -13.76 9.65
C GLN A 93 10.38 -13.00 9.40
N GLN A 94 10.32 -11.76 8.93
CA GLN A 94 11.53 -10.94 8.74
C GLN A 94 12.22 -10.61 10.07
N ALA A 95 11.47 -10.27 11.13
CA ALA A 95 12.05 -10.05 12.44
C ALA A 95 12.74 -11.31 13.00
N SER A 96 12.13 -12.48 12.77
CA SER A 96 12.65 -13.77 13.22
C SER A 96 13.98 -14.17 12.56
N LEU A 97 14.32 -13.67 11.39
CA LEU A 97 15.62 -13.90 10.75
C LEU A 97 16.79 -13.40 11.60
N PHE A 98 16.55 -12.38 12.42
CA PHE A 98 17.58 -11.78 13.28
C PHE A 98 17.69 -12.46 14.66
N SER A 99 16.72 -13.33 15.02
CA SER A 99 16.62 -13.88 16.38
C SER A 99 17.84 -14.72 16.78
N GLU A 100 18.37 -15.56 15.89
CA GLU A 100 19.53 -16.42 16.18
C GLU A 100 20.79 -15.58 16.44
N ALA A 101 21.03 -14.54 15.63
CA ALA A 101 22.20 -13.69 15.73
C ALA A 101 22.16 -12.71 16.92
N THR A 102 20.98 -12.26 17.32
CA THR A 102 20.80 -11.18 18.30
C THR A 102 20.28 -11.65 19.66
N GLY A 103 19.65 -12.82 19.72
CA GLY A 103 18.93 -13.31 20.90
C GLY A 103 17.57 -12.61 21.13
N LEU A 104 17.17 -11.67 20.25
CA LEU A 104 15.91 -10.96 20.33
C LEU A 104 14.77 -11.84 19.80
N SER A 105 13.59 -11.69 20.35
CA SER A 105 12.43 -12.50 20.02
C SER A 105 11.24 -11.66 19.57
N SER A 106 10.45 -12.21 18.64
CA SER A 106 9.21 -11.58 18.18
C SER A 106 8.04 -12.57 18.25
N VAL A 107 6.83 -12.03 18.43
CA VAL A 107 5.58 -12.78 18.39
C VAL A 107 4.57 -12.07 17.49
N VAL A 108 3.71 -12.86 16.81
CA VAL A 108 2.65 -12.35 15.96
C VAL A 108 1.27 -12.54 16.60
N VAL A 109 0.45 -11.47 16.59
CA VAL A 109 -0.90 -11.43 17.17
C VAL A 109 -1.91 -11.06 16.10
N THR A 110 -2.59 -12.08 15.55
CA THR A 110 -3.57 -11.88 14.48
C THR A 110 -4.85 -12.64 14.75
N GLY A 111 -5.96 -12.16 14.21
CA GLY A 111 -7.24 -12.88 14.31
C GLY A 111 -7.22 -14.18 13.48
N GLY A 112 -8.19 -15.08 13.74
CA GLY A 112 -8.35 -16.35 13.00
C GLY A 112 -7.40 -17.48 13.39
N ILE A 113 -6.55 -17.28 14.37
CA ILE A 113 -5.75 -18.29 15.06
C ILE A 113 -6.43 -18.60 16.39
N ASN A 114 -6.21 -19.83 16.92
CA ASN A 114 -6.76 -20.22 18.20
C ASN A 114 -6.34 -19.24 19.30
N TYR A 115 -7.33 -18.73 20.03
CA TYR A 115 -7.15 -17.71 21.06
C TYR A 115 -6.17 -18.16 22.16
N GLY A 116 -6.36 -19.40 22.66
CA GLY A 116 -5.54 -19.95 23.74
C GLY A 116 -4.07 -20.14 23.37
N SER A 117 -3.77 -20.50 22.12
CA SER A 117 -2.39 -20.66 21.66
C SER A 117 -1.64 -19.32 21.58
N GLN A 118 -2.33 -18.22 21.23
CA GLN A 118 -1.72 -16.90 21.22
C GLN A 118 -1.44 -16.37 22.63
N LEU A 119 -2.36 -16.61 23.58
CA LEU A 119 -2.13 -16.23 24.97
C LEU A 119 -0.91 -16.93 25.55
N SER A 120 -0.80 -18.25 25.37
CA SER A 120 0.37 -19.03 25.84
C SER A 120 1.69 -18.54 25.23
N GLN A 121 1.67 -17.97 24.03
CA GLN A 121 2.84 -17.33 23.44
C GLN A 121 3.12 -15.97 24.07
N LEU A 122 2.09 -15.15 24.30
CA LEU A 122 2.22 -13.80 24.89
C LEU A 122 2.62 -13.83 26.37
N GLU A 123 2.35 -14.91 27.10
CA GLU A 123 2.84 -15.12 28.47
C GLU A 123 4.35 -15.24 28.55
N LYS A 124 5.01 -15.62 27.45
CA LYS A 124 6.47 -15.62 27.35
C LYS A 124 6.97 -14.19 27.12
N SER A 125 8.19 -13.93 27.54
CA SER A 125 8.84 -12.65 27.23
C SER A 125 9.17 -12.53 25.76
N HIS A 126 8.77 -11.44 25.13
CA HIS A 126 9.12 -11.09 23.76
C HIS A 126 9.60 -9.65 23.69
N ASP A 127 10.46 -9.35 22.71
CA ASP A 127 10.99 -8.02 22.51
C ASP A 127 10.12 -7.21 21.53
N ILE A 128 9.53 -7.90 20.56
CA ILE A 128 8.71 -7.31 19.50
C ILE A 128 7.37 -8.04 19.43
N VAL A 129 6.27 -7.29 19.43
CA VAL A 129 4.94 -7.78 19.07
C VAL A 129 4.55 -7.20 17.71
N VAL A 130 4.22 -8.06 16.76
CA VAL A 130 3.64 -7.69 15.48
C VAL A 130 2.17 -8.05 15.49
N ALA A 131 1.27 -7.07 15.29
CA ALA A 131 -0.15 -7.32 15.49
C ALA A 131 -1.05 -6.71 14.42
N THR A 132 -2.23 -7.33 14.24
CA THR A 132 -3.37 -6.65 13.61
C THR A 132 -4.18 -5.92 14.66
N PRO A 133 -4.64 -4.66 14.40
CA PRO A 133 -5.28 -3.83 15.42
C PRO A 133 -6.48 -4.48 16.11
N GLY A 134 -7.37 -5.13 15.34
CA GLY A 134 -8.58 -5.74 15.93
C GLY A 134 -8.23 -6.81 16.99
N ARG A 135 -7.33 -7.75 16.65
CA ARG A 135 -6.99 -8.84 17.57
C ARG A 135 -6.23 -8.37 18.81
N LEU A 136 -5.34 -7.40 18.63
CA LEU A 136 -4.63 -6.85 19.78
C LEU A 136 -5.60 -6.09 20.70
N MET A 137 -6.57 -5.35 20.14
CA MET A 137 -7.60 -4.66 20.94
C MET A 137 -8.46 -5.65 21.74
N ASP A 138 -8.89 -6.77 21.15
CA ASP A 138 -9.62 -7.83 21.87
C ASP A 138 -8.85 -8.30 23.13
N LEU A 139 -7.52 -8.43 23.05
CA LEU A 139 -6.67 -8.84 24.17
C LEU A 139 -6.48 -7.73 25.22
N LEU A 140 -6.39 -6.46 24.78
CA LEU A 140 -6.28 -5.31 25.68
C LEU A 140 -7.58 -5.08 26.44
N GLU A 141 -8.74 -5.15 25.78
CA GLU A 141 -10.07 -5.01 26.39
C GLU A 141 -10.37 -6.17 27.37
N ALA A 142 -9.85 -7.37 27.09
CA ALA A 142 -9.93 -8.52 28.00
C ALA A 142 -8.91 -8.48 29.15
N GLU A 143 -8.09 -7.41 29.26
CA GLU A 143 -7.00 -7.28 30.24
C GLU A 143 -5.98 -8.44 30.22
N GLN A 144 -5.84 -9.13 29.07
CA GLN A 144 -4.95 -10.26 28.89
C GLN A 144 -3.57 -9.85 28.33
N TYR A 145 -3.42 -8.62 27.94
CA TYR A 145 -2.18 -8.00 27.53
C TYR A 145 -2.20 -6.52 27.87
N ASN A 146 -1.03 -5.89 27.94
CA ASN A 146 -0.91 -4.43 28.12
C ASN A 146 0.23 -3.88 27.26
N LEU A 147 0.21 -2.58 27.04
CA LEU A 147 1.18 -1.87 26.21
C LEU A 147 2.10 -0.94 27.03
N GLU A 148 2.14 -1.09 28.34
CA GLU A 148 2.89 -0.18 29.23
C GLU A 148 4.41 -0.20 28.96
N SER A 149 4.96 -1.34 28.54
CA SER A 149 6.39 -1.46 28.23
C SER A 149 6.76 -1.02 26.81
N VAL A 150 5.77 -0.63 25.98
CA VAL A 150 6.03 -0.25 24.59
C VAL A 150 6.76 1.09 24.55
N GLU A 151 7.96 1.06 24.00
CA GLU A 151 8.82 2.23 23.77
C GLU A 151 8.70 2.75 22.34
N TRP A 152 8.55 1.85 21.37
CA TRP A 152 8.37 2.21 19.96
C TRP A 152 7.06 1.66 19.39
N LEU A 153 6.33 2.53 18.70
CA LEU A 153 5.13 2.18 17.95
C LEU A 153 5.40 2.34 16.45
N VAL A 154 5.33 1.24 15.72
CA VAL A 154 5.43 1.24 14.26
C VAL A 154 4.06 0.96 13.66
N ILE A 155 3.65 1.76 12.69
CA ILE A 155 2.40 1.61 11.95
C ILE A 155 2.76 1.42 10.48
N ASP A 156 2.65 0.20 9.96
CA ASP A 156 2.88 -0.07 8.53
C ASP A 156 1.58 -0.04 7.75
N GLU A 157 1.63 0.47 6.52
CA GLU A 157 0.49 0.68 5.63
C GLU A 157 -0.65 1.48 6.30
N ALA A 158 -0.30 2.65 6.88
CA ALA A 158 -1.25 3.51 7.58
C ALA A 158 -2.45 3.95 6.74
N ASP A 159 -2.27 4.19 5.44
CA ASP A 159 -3.34 4.46 4.48
C ASP A 159 -4.38 3.31 4.46
N ARG A 160 -3.92 2.08 4.54
CA ARG A 160 -4.79 0.91 4.64
C ARG A 160 -5.49 0.78 5.97
N MET A 161 -4.81 1.09 7.07
CA MET A 161 -5.45 1.08 8.39
C MET A 161 -6.62 2.04 8.44
N LEU A 162 -6.48 3.21 7.81
CA LEU A 162 -7.55 4.20 7.67
C LEU A 162 -8.71 3.67 6.80
N ASP A 163 -8.40 3.08 5.64
CA ASP A 163 -9.40 2.50 4.73
C ASP A 163 -10.21 1.37 5.39
N MET A 164 -9.60 0.63 6.30
CA MET A 164 -10.24 -0.46 7.06
C MET A 164 -10.94 0.01 8.33
N GLY A 165 -10.87 1.31 8.65
CA GLY A 165 -11.54 1.90 9.81
C GLY A 165 -10.80 1.76 11.13
N PHE A 166 -9.52 1.37 11.14
CA PHE A 166 -8.74 1.15 12.36
C PHE A 166 -8.19 2.43 13.01
N ALA A 167 -8.51 3.61 12.48
CA ALA A 167 -7.96 4.86 13.00
C ALA A 167 -8.18 5.05 14.51
N ALA A 168 -9.40 4.83 14.98
CA ALA A 168 -9.73 4.96 16.41
C ALA A 168 -9.01 3.91 17.27
N THR A 169 -9.00 2.66 16.81
CA THR A 169 -8.34 1.54 17.50
C THR A 169 -6.83 1.77 17.65
N VAL A 170 -6.16 2.22 16.60
CA VAL A 170 -4.71 2.51 16.65
C VAL A 170 -4.40 3.68 17.59
N LYS A 171 -5.25 4.71 17.62
CA LYS A 171 -5.11 5.82 18.58
C LYS A 171 -5.26 5.35 20.01
N GLU A 172 -6.25 4.52 20.28
CA GLU A 172 -6.46 3.95 21.62
C GLU A 172 -5.23 3.18 22.09
N MET A 173 -4.66 2.33 21.23
CA MET A 173 -3.41 1.62 21.53
C MET A 173 -2.24 2.58 21.78
N ALA A 174 -2.14 3.63 20.98
CA ALA A 174 -1.10 4.65 21.15
C ALA A 174 -1.22 5.39 22.50
N LEU A 175 -2.45 5.60 23.00
CA LEU A 175 -2.69 6.18 24.32
C LEU A 175 -2.37 5.21 25.46
N GLN A 176 -2.59 3.90 25.27
CA GLN A 176 -2.23 2.88 26.25
C GLN A 176 -0.71 2.63 26.32
N ALA A 177 0.03 2.88 25.23
CA ALA A 177 1.50 2.83 25.20
C ALA A 177 2.11 4.08 25.88
N ARG A 178 1.96 4.19 27.20
CA ARG A 178 2.29 5.40 27.99
C ARG A 178 3.78 5.70 28.04
N HIS A 179 4.64 4.70 27.89
CA HIS A 179 6.10 4.84 27.89
C HIS A 179 6.69 4.95 26.49
N ARG A 180 5.82 5.11 25.48
CA ARG A 180 6.22 5.28 24.10
C ARG A 180 7.09 6.53 23.94
N GLN A 181 8.29 6.32 23.41
CA GLN A 181 9.29 7.35 23.15
C GLN A 181 9.29 7.77 21.69
N GLN A 182 8.93 6.83 20.77
CA GLN A 182 9.04 7.06 19.33
C GLN A 182 7.90 6.39 18.57
N SER A 183 7.47 7.03 17.49
CA SER A 183 6.46 6.51 16.58
C SER A 183 6.92 6.60 15.14
N LEU A 184 6.81 5.49 14.40
CA LEU A 184 7.16 5.40 12.99
C LEU A 184 5.92 5.06 12.18
N LEU A 185 5.52 5.91 11.25
CA LEU A 185 4.37 5.71 10.41
C LEU A 185 4.78 5.57 8.94
N PHE A 186 4.52 4.39 8.38
CA PHE A 186 4.80 4.05 6.99
C PHE A 186 3.51 3.97 6.19
N SER A 187 3.52 4.58 5.00
CA SER A 187 2.39 4.58 4.07
C SER A 187 2.89 4.47 2.64
N ALA A 188 2.07 3.95 1.74
CA ALA A 188 2.40 4.01 0.31
C ALA A 188 2.11 5.40 -0.28
N THR A 189 1.28 6.21 0.39
CA THR A 189 0.89 7.55 -0.09
C THR A 189 0.78 8.54 1.07
N LEU A 190 1.42 9.69 0.96
CA LEU A 190 1.21 10.84 1.84
C LEU A 190 0.14 11.82 1.31
N GLY A 191 -0.31 11.64 0.06
CA GLY A 191 -1.23 12.58 -0.60
C GLY A 191 -2.67 12.55 -0.08
N SER A 192 -3.05 11.59 0.77
CA SER A 192 -4.37 11.54 1.35
C SER A 192 -4.46 12.45 2.58
N SER A 193 -5.47 13.33 2.61
CA SER A 193 -5.74 14.19 3.78
C SER A 193 -5.99 13.38 5.06
N GLY A 194 -6.43 12.13 4.93
CA GLY A 194 -6.64 11.19 6.03
C GLY A 194 -5.34 10.78 6.70
N VAL A 195 -4.32 10.39 5.94
CA VAL A 195 -3.01 10.00 6.48
C VAL A 195 -2.33 11.17 7.19
N ILE A 196 -2.37 12.37 6.59
CA ILE A 196 -1.80 13.58 7.21
C ILE A 196 -2.53 13.95 8.51
N LYS A 197 -3.85 13.82 8.56
CA LYS A 197 -4.59 14.08 9.80
C LYS A 197 -4.23 13.04 10.87
N PHE A 198 -4.20 11.77 10.49
CA PHE A 198 -3.89 10.66 11.37
C PHE A 198 -2.46 10.75 11.93
N SER A 199 -1.49 11.10 11.08
CA SER A 199 -0.10 11.28 11.52
C SER A 199 0.05 12.41 12.56
N LYS A 200 -0.63 13.55 12.37
CA LYS A 200 -0.61 14.67 13.32
C LYS A 200 -1.17 14.33 14.72
N GLU A 201 -1.97 13.28 14.81
CA GLU A 201 -2.57 12.83 16.06
C GLU A 201 -1.69 11.78 16.78
N LEU A 202 -0.69 11.22 16.10
CA LEU A 202 0.14 10.12 16.60
C LEU A 202 1.62 10.46 16.70
N LEU A 203 2.11 11.37 15.85
CA LEU A 203 3.52 11.70 15.72
C LEU A 203 3.81 13.08 16.31
N GLU A 204 4.96 13.21 16.93
CA GLU A 204 5.47 14.45 17.49
C GLU A 204 6.63 14.97 16.63
N GLU A 205 6.46 16.14 16.00
CA GLU A 205 7.44 16.78 15.10
C GLU A 205 8.17 15.81 14.15
N PRO A 206 7.42 15.00 13.36
CA PRO A 206 8.01 13.92 12.59
C PRO A 206 8.90 14.41 11.46
N GLU A 207 9.98 13.66 11.19
CA GLU A 207 10.72 13.79 9.95
C GLU A 207 9.91 13.21 8.77
N TYR A 208 9.79 13.99 7.70
CA TYR A 208 9.04 13.62 6.50
C TYR A 208 9.96 13.02 5.45
N ILE A 209 9.79 11.74 5.15
CA ILE A 209 10.56 11.03 4.15
C ILE A 209 9.64 10.57 3.01
N ASP A 210 9.83 11.15 1.82
CA ASP A 210 9.07 10.77 0.61
C ASP A 210 9.99 10.11 -0.42
N VAL A 211 9.90 8.78 -0.51
CA VAL A 211 10.66 7.99 -1.47
C VAL A 211 9.80 7.71 -2.69
N GLN A 212 9.87 8.62 -3.64
CA GLN A 212 9.22 8.43 -4.93
C GLN A 212 9.90 7.29 -5.71
N PRO A 213 9.14 6.40 -6.36
CA PRO A 213 9.75 5.42 -7.25
C PRO A 213 10.56 6.12 -8.33
N PRO A 214 11.78 5.64 -8.63
CA PRO A 214 12.59 6.20 -9.70
C PRO A 214 11.76 6.33 -10.99
N LYS A 215 11.94 7.40 -11.74
CA LYS A 215 11.25 7.60 -13.04
C LYS A 215 11.40 6.40 -13.98
N ARG A 216 12.53 5.67 -13.88
CA ARG A 216 12.81 4.42 -14.59
C ARG A 216 11.88 3.27 -14.18
N GLU A 217 11.43 3.18 -12.92
CA GLU A 217 10.54 2.10 -12.47
C GLU A 217 9.08 2.36 -12.84
N ARG A 218 8.66 3.63 -12.91
CA ARG A 218 7.33 3.99 -13.48
C ARG A 218 7.19 3.53 -14.93
N GLY A 219 8.29 3.43 -15.69
CA GLY A 219 8.32 2.95 -17.08
C GLY A 219 8.33 1.42 -17.26
N LYS A 220 8.43 0.64 -16.17
CA LYS A 220 8.45 -0.83 -16.25
C LYS A 220 7.06 -1.46 -16.38
N ILE A 221 5.99 -0.74 -16.00
CA ILE A 221 4.61 -1.20 -16.17
C ILE A 221 4.04 -0.56 -17.43
N VAL A 222 3.81 -1.39 -18.44
CA VAL A 222 3.08 -0.97 -19.64
C VAL A 222 1.60 -0.94 -19.31
N GLN A 223 0.95 0.20 -19.53
CA GLN A 223 -0.43 0.43 -19.12
C GLN A 223 -1.28 0.87 -20.30
N TRP A 224 -2.46 0.28 -20.44
CA TRP A 224 -3.46 0.76 -21.42
C TRP A 224 -4.88 0.48 -20.99
N VAL A 225 -5.81 1.03 -21.75
CA VAL A 225 -7.25 0.95 -21.49
C VAL A 225 -7.94 0.33 -22.70
N HIS A 226 -8.88 -0.59 -22.45
CA HIS A 226 -9.88 -1.00 -23.41
C HIS A 226 -11.22 -0.37 -23.00
N LEU A 227 -11.87 0.30 -23.95
CA LEU A 227 -13.19 0.89 -23.75
C LEU A 227 -14.26 -0.17 -24.02
N ALA A 228 -15.22 -0.31 -23.11
CA ALA A 228 -16.30 -1.27 -23.22
C ALA A 228 -17.68 -0.57 -23.21
N ASP A 229 -18.58 -1.03 -24.06
CA ASP A 229 -19.95 -0.47 -24.15
C ASP A 229 -20.86 -1.00 -23.05
N THR A 230 -20.69 -2.28 -22.67
CA THR A 230 -21.52 -3.01 -21.71
C THR A 230 -20.66 -3.97 -20.89
N ASP A 231 -21.20 -4.51 -19.79
CA ASP A 231 -20.54 -5.56 -19.00
C ASP A 231 -20.27 -6.84 -19.83
N GLU A 232 -21.15 -7.19 -20.76
CA GLU A 232 -20.92 -8.32 -21.69
C GLU A 232 -19.71 -8.07 -22.62
N HIS A 233 -19.64 -6.85 -23.20
CA HIS A 233 -18.47 -6.44 -23.97
C HIS A 233 -17.19 -6.47 -23.14
N LYS A 234 -17.28 -6.01 -21.90
CA LYS A 234 -16.17 -6.03 -20.94
C LYS A 234 -15.68 -7.44 -20.64
N ARG A 235 -16.57 -8.43 -20.52
CA ARG A 235 -16.20 -9.84 -20.36
C ARG A 235 -15.46 -10.39 -21.58
N LYS A 236 -15.89 -10.08 -22.79
CA LYS A 236 -15.18 -10.49 -24.04
C LYS A 236 -13.78 -9.88 -24.11
N LEU A 237 -13.64 -8.59 -23.76
CA LEU A 237 -12.34 -7.93 -23.65
C LEU A 237 -11.45 -8.56 -22.59
N LEU A 238 -12.01 -8.96 -21.44
CA LEU A 238 -11.28 -9.66 -20.38
C LEU A 238 -10.70 -10.98 -20.89
N VAL A 239 -11.54 -11.83 -21.50
CA VAL A 239 -11.10 -13.14 -22.02
C VAL A 239 -9.98 -12.97 -23.05
N SER A 240 -10.13 -12.05 -24.02
CA SER A 240 -9.09 -11.77 -24.99
C SER A 240 -7.80 -11.29 -24.32
N SER A 241 -7.90 -10.35 -23.37
CA SER A 241 -6.74 -9.85 -22.63
C SER A 241 -6.02 -10.94 -21.84
N LEU A 242 -6.76 -11.88 -21.22
CA LEU A 242 -6.15 -12.96 -20.45
C LEU A 242 -5.48 -14.02 -21.36
N LYS A 243 -5.99 -14.24 -22.59
CA LYS A 243 -5.40 -15.17 -23.57
C LYS A 243 -4.08 -14.69 -24.13
N ASP A 244 -3.88 -13.36 -24.19
CA ASP A 244 -2.69 -12.75 -24.76
C ASP A 244 -1.45 -12.82 -23.83
N PHE A 245 -1.62 -13.30 -22.59
CA PHE A 245 -0.54 -13.36 -21.60
C PHE A 245 -0.45 -14.72 -20.93
N ASP A 246 0.75 -15.24 -20.88
CA ASP A 246 1.10 -16.39 -20.05
C ASP A 246 1.48 -15.94 -18.63
N GLY A 247 1.50 -16.86 -17.69
CA GLY A 247 1.91 -16.61 -16.32
C GLY A 247 0.75 -16.25 -15.38
N ARG A 248 1.10 -15.81 -14.18
CA ARG A 248 0.13 -15.41 -13.13
C ARG A 248 -0.58 -14.12 -13.52
N GLN A 249 -1.88 -14.08 -13.33
CA GLN A 249 -2.71 -12.93 -13.68
C GLN A 249 -3.63 -12.56 -12.54
N PHE A 250 -3.78 -11.25 -12.29
CA PHE A 250 -4.69 -10.71 -11.28
C PHE A 250 -5.79 -9.89 -11.93
N VAL A 251 -7.05 -10.20 -11.60
CA VAL A 251 -8.23 -9.49 -12.06
C VAL A 251 -8.91 -8.83 -10.87
N PHE A 252 -8.92 -7.51 -10.84
CA PHE A 252 -9.53 -6.73 -9.77
C PHE A 252 -10.95 -6.33 -10.11
N VAL A 253 -11.88 -6.66 -9.22
CA VAL A 253 -13.29 -6.30 -9.29
C VAL A 253 -13.71 -5.48 -8.06
N ARG A 254 -14.85 -4.77 -8.17
CA ARG A 254 -15.26 -3.80 -7.14
C ARG A 254 -15.92 -4.45 -5.91
N THR A 255 -16.69 -5.52 -6.08
CA THR A 255 -17.49 -6.13 -5.01
C THR A 255 -17.27 -7.63 -4.90
N ARG A 256 -17.63 -8.23 -3.75
CA ARG A 256 -17.51 -9.67 -3.49
C ARG A 256 -18.40 -10.48 -4.44
N GLU A 257 -19.60 -10.00 -4.72
CA GLU A 257 -20.55 -10.65 -5.64
C GLU A 257 -19.95 -10.70 -7.06
N ARG A 258 -19.29 -9.62 -7.49
CA ARG A 258 -18.64 -9.59 -8.81
C ARG A 258 -17.43 -10.53 -8.90
N VAL A 259 -16.76 -10.83 -7.78
CA VAL A 259 -15.69 -11.85 -7.76
C VAL A 259 -16.22 -13.18 -8.29
N GLU A 260 -17.33 -13.67 -7.74
CA GLU A 260 -17.90 -14.95 -8.15
C GLU A 260 -18.48 -14.91 -9.57
N ILE A 261 -19.18 -13.81 -9.94
CA ILE A 261 -19.74 -13.67 -11.28
C ILE A 261 -18.62 -13.73 -12.34
N VAL A 262 -17.55 -12.97 -12.16
CA VAL A 262 -16.45 -12.91 -13.11
C VAL A 262 -15.64 -14.21 -13.09
N ALA A 263 -15.40 -14.80 -11.92
CA ALA A 263 -14.66 -16.04 -11.81
C ALA A 263 -15.43 -17.22 -12.45
N ASN A 264 -16.74 -17.35 -12.23
CA ASN A 264 -17.55 -18.39 -12.84
C ASN A 264 -17.60 -18.25 -14.37
N PHE A 265 -17.73 -17.03 -14.86
CA PHE A 265 -17.61 -16.77 -16.29
C PHE A 265 -16.22 -17.18 -16.84
N LEU A 266 -15.14 -16.83 -16.17
CA LEU A 266 -13.81 -17.24 -16.61
C LEU A 266 -13.60 -18.74 -16.53
N ARG A 267 -14.14 -19.44 -15.54
CA ARG A 267 -14.08 -20.91 -15.45
C ARG A 267 -14.77 -21.57 -16.64
N SER A 268 -15.88 -21.02 -17.14
CA SER A 268 -16.55 -21.55 -18.35
C SER A 268 -15.76 -21.28 -19.65
N GLU A 269 -14.95 -20.22 -19.70
CA GLU A 269 -14.15 -19.86 -20.87
C GLU A 269 -12.75 -20.56 -20.92
N PHE A 270 -12.22 -20.96 -19.74
CA PHE A 270 -10.88 -21.52 -19.59
C PHE A 270 -10.89 -22.91 -18.95
N THR A 271 -11.85 -23.77 -19.31
CA THR A 271 -12.14 -25.05 -18.64
C THR A 271 -10.94 -25.91 -18.29
N ASP A 272 -9.97 -26.10 -19.18
CA ASP A 272 -8.80 -26.95 -18.92
C ASP A 272 -7.46 -26.24 -19.18
N THR A 273 -7.48 -24.98 -19.52
CA THR A 273 -6.29 -24.27 -19.96
C THR A 273 -5.67 -23.39 -18.88
N ARG A 274 -6.45 -22.95 -17.89
CA ARG A 274 -6.00 -22.02 -16.86
C ARG A 274 -6.80 -22.18 -15.56
N LYS A 275 -6.11 -22.24 -14.43
CA LYS A 275 -6.75 -22.33 -13.12
C LYS A 275 -7.30 -20.96 -12.72
N ILE A 276 -8.58 -20.89 -12.36
CA ILE A 276 -9.24 -19.67 -11.88
C ILE A 276 -9.55 -19.82 -10.39
N VAL A 277 -8.96 -18.94 -9.58
CA VAL A 277 -9.16 -18.89 -8.13
C VAL A 277 -9.74 -17.55 -7.71
N THR A 278 -10.47 -17.55 -6.61
CA THR A 278 -11.09 -16.33 -6.06
C THR A 278 -10.54 -16.04 -4.68
N LEU A 279 -10.40 -14.76 -4.33
CA LEU A 279 -10.06 -14.34 -3.00
C LEU A 279 -11.04 -13.27 -2.52
N ARG A 280 -11.71 -13.54 -1.41
CA ARG A 280 -12.69 -12.65 -0.77
C ARG A 280 -12.30 -12.36 0.67
N GLY A 281 -12.69 -11.20 1.18
CA GLY A 281 -12.36 -10.78 2.54
C GLY A 281 -13.13 -11.55 3.64
N ASP A 282 -14.21 -12.26 3.29
CA ASP A 282 -15.04 -13.06 4.18
C ASP A 282 -14.66 -14.56 4.23
N MET A 283 -13.60 -14.95 3.52
CA MET A 283 -13.14 -16.33 3.49
C MET A 283 -12.51 -16.76 4.82
N PRO A 284 -12.72 -18.03 5.26
CA PRO A 284 -11.98 -18.62 6.34
C PRO A 284 -10.46 -18.58 6.08
N GLN A 285 -9.67 -18.40 7.14
CA GLN A 285 -8.21 -18.21 6.99
C GLN A 285 -7.49 -19.43 6.38
N ASN A 286 -7.95 -20.65 6.72
CA ASN A 286 -7.42 -21.88 6.14
C ASN A 286 -7.63 -21.95 4.62
N GLU A 287 -8.82 -21.61 4.14
CA GLU A 287 -9.11 -21.55 2.70
C GLU A 287 -8.29 -20.47 1.99
N ARG A 288 -8.19 -19.30 2.63
CA ARG A 288 -7.37 -18.20 2.14
C ARG A 288 -5.91 -18.61 1.97
N GLN A 289 -5.34 -19.29 2.98
CA GLN A 289 -3.96 -19.79 2.93
C GLN A 289 -3.76 -20.84 1.84
N GLN A 290 -4.71 -21.72 1.64
CA GLN A 290 -4.67 -22.71 0.54
C GLN A 290 -4.63 -22.04 -0.83
N ILE A 291 -5.42 -20.98 -1.02
CA ILE A 291 -5.42 -20.20 -2.28
C ILE A 291 -4.08 -19.51 -2.48
N ILE A 292 -3.52 -18.90 -1.45
CA ILE A 292 -2.20 -18.26 -1.51
C ILE A 292 -1.12 -19.28 -1.88
N ASN A 293 -1.11 -20.45 -1.26
CA ASN A 293 -0.18 -21.53 -1.62
C ASN A 293 -0.38 -21.98 -3.07
N THR A 294 -1.64 -22.16 -3.48
CA THR A 294 -1.97 -22.49 -4.88
C THR A 294 -1.45 -21.45 -5.86
N LEU A 295 -1.53 -20.16 -5.52
CA LEU A 295 -0.99 -19.07 -6.35
C LEU A 295 0.54 -19.11 -6.45
N LYS A 296 1.22 -19.47 -5.37
CA LYS A 296 2.69 -19.58 -5.34
C LYS A 296 3.20 -20.77 -6.15
N GLU A 297 2.49 -21.89 -6.10
CA GLU A 297 2.87 -23.16 -6.76
C GLU A 297 2.56 -23.17 -8.26
N ASN A 298 1.56 -22.41 -8.71
CA ASN A 298 1.10 -22.48 -10.10
C ASN A 298 1.48 -21.21 -10.87
N GLN A 299 2.08 -21.40 -12.05
CA GLN A 299 2.40 -20.28 -12.95
C GLN A 299 1.20 -19.90 -13.84
N ASN A 300 0.42 -20.86 -14.32
CA ASN A 300 -0.72 -20.59 -15.21
C ASN A 300 -2.04 -20.49 -14.44
N ILE A 301 -2.20 -19.38 -13.71
CA ILE A 301 -3.32 -19.15 -12.80
C ILE A 301 -3.81 -17.70 -12.86
N THR A 302 -5.13 -17.53 -12.78
CA THR A 302 -5.76 -16.21 -12.67
C THR A 302 -6.46 -16.08 -11.31
N LEU A 303 -6.11 -15.05 -10.55
CA LEU A 303 -6.80 -14.65 -9.34
C LEU A 303 -7.85 -13.60 -9.67
N VAL A 304 -9.09 -13.81 -9.23
CA VAL A 304 -10.15 -12.78 -9.24
C VAL A 304 -10.37 -12.33 -7.78
N ALA A 305 -10.18 -11.05 -7.50
CA ALA A 305 -10.27 -10.54 -6.14
C ALA A 305 -10.78 -9.10 -6.05
N THR A 306 -11.23 -8.71 -4.87
CA THR A 306 -11.39 -7.30 -4.49
C THR A 306 -10.09 -6.73 -3.93
N ASP A 307 -9.98 -5.40 -3.86
CA ASP A 307 -8.82 -4.73 -3.26
C ASP A 307 -8.52 -5.23 -1.84
N VAL A 308 -9.56 -5.28 -1.01
CA VAL A 308 -9.43 -5.72 0.40
C VAL A 308 -8.87 -7.13 0.50
N ALA A 309 -9.33 -8.03 -0.35
CA ALA A 309 -8.92 -9.43 -0.34
C ALA A 309 -7.50 -9.66 -0.89
N ALA A 310 -7.11 -8.91 -1.92
CA ALA A 310 -5.79 -9.03 -2.54
C ALA A 310 -4.68 -8.25 -1.80
N ARG A 311 -5.06 -7.49 -0.78
CA ARG A 311 -4.09 -6.74 0.04
C ARG A 311 -3.24 -7.69 0.89
N GLY A 312 -1.98 -7.32 1.09
CA GLY A 312 -1.03 -8.13 1.88
C GLY A 312 -0.53 -9.39 1.18
N LEU A 313 -1.02 -9.70 -0.04
CA LEU A 313 -0.48 -10.80 -0.81
C LEU A 313 0.94 -10.49 -1.28
N ASP A 314 1.87 -11.32 -0.88
CA ASP A 314 3.22 -11.34 -1.40
C ASP A 314 3.33 -12.47 -2.43
N ILE A 315 3.02 -12.10 -3.66
CA ILE A 315 3.08 -12.96 -4.83
C ILE A 315 3.92 -12.23 -5.88
N ASP A 316 5.01 -12.84 -6.26
CA ASP A 316 5.90 -12.35 -7.30
C ASP A 316 5.49 -12.88 -8.68
N ASP A 317 6.15 -12.38 -9.72
CA ASP A 317 6.00 -12.82 -11.12
C ASP A 317 4.56 -12.74 -11.64
N ILE A 318 3.84 -11.68 -11.31
CA ILE A 318 2.53 -11.42 -11.90
C ILE A 318 2.74 -10.77 -13.26
N ALA A 319 2.42 -11.53 -14.31
CA ALA A 319 2.59 -11.09 -15.70
C ALA A 319 1.58 -10.00 -16.11
N LEU A 320 0.34 -10.13 -15.63
CA LEU A 320 -0.75 -9.24 -16.01
C LEU A 320 -1.63 -8.85 -14.80
N VAL A 321 -1.91 -7.57 -14.70
CA VAL A 321 -2.96 -7.03 -13.82
C VAL A 321 -4.09 -6.46 -14.66
N VAL A 322 -5.31 -6.93 -14.45
CA VAL A 322 -6.51 -6.39 -15.11
C VAL A 322 -7.39 -5.68 -14.09
N ASN A 323 -7.60 -4.39 -14.26
CA ASN A 323 -8.67 -3.67 -13.58
C ASN A 323 -9.98 -3.89 -14.34
N TYR A 324 -10.71 -4.96 -14.00
CA TYR A 324 -12.04 -5.20 -14.56
C TYR A 324 -13.00 -4.07 -14.17
N ASP A 325 -12.96 -3.64 -12.91
CA ASP A 325 -13.58 -2.41 -12.45
C ASP A 325 -12.50 -1.43 -11.98
N LEU A 326 -12.59 -0.17 -12.41
CA LEU A 326 -11.71 0.88 -11.90
C LEU A 326 -11.92 1.11 -10.40
N PRO A 327 -10.85 1.34 -9.64
CA PRO A 327 -10.96 1.73 -8.23
C PRO A 327 -11.49 3.16 -8.10
N LYS A 328 -12.14 3.45 -6.98
CA LYS A 328 -12.67 4.80 -6.69
C LYS A 328 -11.57 5.83 -6.45
N GLN A 329 -10.42 5.40 -5.98
CA GLN A 329 -9.27 6.23 -5.62
C GLN A 329 -8.10 5.92 -6.56
N ALA A 330 -7.32 6.94 -6.91
CA ALA A 330 -6.23 6.79 -7.89
C ALA A 330 -4.98 6.12 -7.28
N ASP A 331 -4.76 6.26 -5.98
CA ASP A 331 -3.72 5.56 -5.23
C ASP A 331 -3.96 4.05 -5.22
N VAL A 332 -5.22 3.61 -5.02
CA VAL A 332 -5.58 2.18 -5.13
C VAL A 332 -5.27 1.63 -6.52
N TYR A 333 -5.43 2.43 -7.57
CA TYR A 333 -5.01 2.05 -8.92
C TYR A 333 -3.51 1.73 -8.98
N VAL A 334 -2.69 2.60 -8.41
CA VAL A 334 -1.23 2.41 -8.36
C VAL A 334 -0.86 1.17 -7.56
N HIS A 335 -1.54 0.91 -6.43
CA HIS A 335 -1.33 -0.29 -5.62
C HIS A 335 -1.71 -1.58 -6.36
N ARG A 336 -2.76 -1.56 -7.20
CA ARG A 336 -3.13 -2.71 -8.03
C ARG A 336 -2.09 -3.01 -9.09
N ILE A 337 -1.71 -1.99 -9.87
CA ILE A 337 -0.73 -2.19 -10.93
C ILE A 337 0.67 -2.52 -10.38
N GLY A 338 1.01 -2.05 -9.18
CA GLY A 338 2.23 -2.41 -8.46
C GLY A 338 2.27 -3.86 -7.94
N ARG A 339 1.27 -4.69 -8.26
CA ARG A 339 1.34 -6.14 -8.07
C ARG A 339 2.20 -6.79 -9.15
N THR A 340 2.31 -6.20 -10.33
CA THR A 340 3.25 -6.63 -11.39
C THR A 340 4.53 -5.79 -11.39
N ALA A 341 5.50 -6.14 -12.21
CA ALA A 341 6.79 -5.47 -12.38
C ALA A 341 7.66 -5.42 -11.10
N ARG A 342 7.54 -6.40 -10.22
CA ARG A 342 8.40 -6.56 -9.05
C ARG A 342 9.77 -7.16 -9.43
N GLY A 343 10.76 -7.04 -8.55
CA GLY A 343 12.08 -7.63 -8.77
C GLY A 343 12.83 -7.12 -10.02
N GLY A 344 12.47 -5.94 -10.53
CA GLY A 344 13.14 -5.39 -11.71
C GLY A 344 12.56 -5.82 -13.06
N GLN A 345 11.56 -6.70 -13.09
CA GLN A 345 10.91 -7.20 -14.30
C GLN A 345 9.97 -6.17 -14.95
N LYS A 346 9.57 -6.42 -16.21
CA LYS A 346 8.52 -5.65 -16.88
C LYS A 346 7.16 -6.24 -16.56
N GLY A 347 6.17 -5.40 -16.34
CA GLY A 347 4.80 -5.81 -16.06
C GLY A 347 3.78 -5.15 -16.99
N THR A 348 2.59 -5.72 -17.03
CA THR A 348 1.49 -5.19 -17.84
C THR A 348 0.25 -4.95 -16.97
N ALA A 349 -0.40 -3.80 -17.20
CA ALA A 349 -1.66 -3.47 -16.57
C ALA A 349 -2.71 -3.02 -17.59
N ILE A 350 -3.86 -3.67 -17.60
CA ILE A 350 -4.98 -3.36 -18.49
C ILE A 350 -6.17 -2.88 -17.66
N SER A 351 -6.84 -1.83 -18.12
CA SER A 351 -8.06 -1.35 -17.48
C SER A 351 -9.24 -1.44 -18.46
N LEU A 352 -10.31 -2.07 -18.02
CA LEU A 352 -11.56 -2.18 -18.77
C LEU A 352 -12.52 -1.09 -18.32
N VAL A 353 -12.87 -0.17 -19.20
CA VAL A 353 -13.54 1.09 -18.84
C VAL A 353 -14.85 1.25 -19.59
N GLU A 354 -15.94 1.41 -18.84
CA GLU A 354 -17.25 1.77 -19.39
C GLU A 354 -17.46 3.28 -19.37
N ALA A 355 -18.47 3.78 -20.10
CA ALA A 355 -18.74 5.20 -20.21
C ALA A 355 -18.94 5.90 -18.84
N HIS A 356 -19.56 5.22 -17.88
CA HIS A 356 -19.79 5.75 -16.53
C HIS A 356 -18.49 5.87 -15.70
N ASP A 357 -17.44 5.14 -16.05
CA ASP A 357 -16.12 5.20 -15.40
C ASP A 357 -15.22 6.35 -15.91
N ALA A 358 -15.67 7.11 -16.92
CA ALA A 358 -14.87 8.16 -17.56
C ALA A 358 -14.31 9.19 -16.55
N LEU A 359 -15.09 9.54 -15.52
CA LEU A 359 -14.64 10.46 -14.47
C LEU A 359 -13.55 9.84 -13.57
N LEU A 360 -13.67 8.55 -13.26
CA LEU A 360 -12.65 7.81 -12.50
C LEU A 360 -11.37 7.69 -13.30
N LEU A 361 -11.47 7.33 -14.58
CA LEU A 361 -10.30 7.30 -15.46
C LEU A 361 -9.59 8.65 -15.53
N GLY A 362 -10.35 9.75 -15.67
CA GLY A 362 -9.78 11.09 -15.67
C GLY A 362 -9.13 11.50 -14.34
N LYS A 363 -9.58 10.95 -13.19
CA LYS A 363 -8.90 11.14 -11.89
C LYS A 363 -7.59 10.36 -11.83
N ILE A 364 -7.58 9.12 -12.29
CA ILE A 364 -6.39 8.25 -12.36
C ILE A 364 -5.33 8.89 -13.26
N GLU A 365 -5.69 9.31 -14.47
CA GLU A 365 -4.77 9.95 -15.42
C GLU A 365 -4.15 11.23 -14.88
N ARG A 366 -4.92 12.04 -14.13
CA ARG A 366 -4.38 13.24 -13.47
C ARG A 366 -3.41 12.90 -12.33
N TYR A 367 -3.69 11.85 -11.59
CA TYR A 367 -2.81 11.38 -10.51
C TYR A 367 -1.49 10.83 -11.06
N LEU A 368 -1.56 10.10 -12.18
CA LEU A 368 -0.38 9.57 -12.87
C LEU A 368 0.41 10.63 -13.64
N ASP A 369 -0.15 11.84 -13.82
CA ASP A 369 0.34 12.88 -14.74
C ASP A 369 0.59 12.34 -16.15
N ALA A 370 -0.20 11.37 -16.57
CA ALA A 370 -0.09 10.69 -17.85
C ALA A 370 -1.46 10.29 -18.41
N GLN A 371 -1.61 10.31 -19.74
CA GLN A 371 -2.75 9.71 -20.40
C GLN A 371 -2.44 8.24 -20.69
N LEU A 372 -3.38 7.35 -20.33
CA LEU A 372 -3.26 5.93 -20.65
C LEU A 372 -3.61 5.70 -22.12
N ASP A 373 -2.86 4.86 -22.80
CA ASP A 373 -3.16 4.48 -24.19
C ASP A 373 -4.53 3.82 -24.29
N ARG A 374 -5.32 4.20 -25.34
CA ARG A 374 -6.59 3.55 -25.68
C ARG A 374 -6.30 2.52 -26.77
N ARG A 375 -6.37 1.23 -26.42
CA ARG A 375 -6.17 0.15 -27.39
C ARG A 375 -7.48 -0.53 -27.75
N VAL A 376 -7.59 -0.98 -28.97
CA VAL A 376 -8.76 -1.70 -29.51
C VAL A 376 -8.32 -3.09 -29.90
N ILE A 377 -9.08 -4.09 -29.45
CA ILE A 377 -8.92 -5.48 -29.89
C ILE A 377 -9.73 -5.67 -31.18
N GLU A 378 -9.16 -6.33 -32.16
CA GLU A 378 -9.84 -6.63 -33.41
C GLU A 378 -11.11 -7.46 -33.16
N GLY A 379 -12.21 -7.08 -33.78
CA GLY A 379 -13.53 -7.68 -33.51
C GLY A 379 -14.25 -7.21 -32.24
N LEU A 380 -13.58 -6.49 -31.34
CA LEU A 380 -14.14 -5.98 -30.08
C LEU A 380 -14.06 -4.45 -29.96
N ARG A 381 -14.38 -3.75 -31.04
CA ARG A 381 -14.35 -2.29 -31.07
C ARG A 381 -15.58 -1.71 -30.35
N PRO A 382 -15.41 -0.72 -29.45
CA PRO A 382 -16.55 -0.05 -28.82
C PRO A 382 -17.36 0.73 -29.84
N GLN A 383 -18.68 0.68 -29.73
CA GLN A 383 -19.63 1.35 -30.63
C GLN A 383 -20.02 2.73 -30.11
N TYR A 384 -20.03 2.94 -28.79
CA TYR A 384 -20.43 4.20 -28.17
C TYR A 384 -19.27 5.19 -28.07
N LYS A 385 -19.59 6.49 -28.20
CA LYS A 385 -18.62 7.56 -27.98
C LYS A 385 -18.40 7.76 -26.49
N PHE A 386 -17.19 7.59 -26.06
CA PHE A 386 -16.78 7.88 -24.68
C PHE A 386 -16.74 9.39 -24.42
N PRO A 387 -17.17 9.84 -23.23
CA PRO A 387 -17.00 11.22 -22.82
C PRO A 387 -15.52 11.63 -22.85
N SER A 388 -15.23 12.83 -23.34
CA SER A 388 -13.86 13.33 -23.34
C SER A 388 -13.38 13.57 -21.89
N THR A 389 -12.27 12.96 -21.49
CA THR A 389 -11.62 13.20 -20.19
C THR A 389 -10.88 14.55 -20.15
N LYS A 390 -10.77 15.25 -21.29
CA LYS A 390 -10.12 16.56 -21.36
C LYS A 390 -11.00 17.63 -20.71
N ARG A 391 -10.48 18.34 -19.71
CA ARG A 391 -11.07 19.59 -19.24
C ARG A 391 -11.21 20.53 -20.43
N SER A 392 -12.43 20.98 -20.74
CA SER A 392 -12.61 22.10 -21.66
C SER A 392 -11.79 23.27 -21.10
N LYS A 393 -10.81 23.73 -21.84
CA LYS A 393 -10.11 24.99 -21.51
C LYS A 393 -11.20 26.05 -21.54
N THR A 394 -11.67 26.48 -20.38
CA THR A 394 -12.53 27.64 -20.24
C THR A 394 -11.77 28.79 -20.90
N LYS A 395 -12.25 29.23 -22.07
CA LYS A 395 -11.73 30.42 -22.74
C LYS A 395 -11.83 31.56 -21.72
N LYS A 396 -10.70 32.00 -21.16
CA LYS A 396 -10.61 33.29 -20.50
C LYS A 396 -11.05 34.30 -21.52
N LYS A 397 -12.27 34.84 -21.39
CA LYS A 397 -12.68 36.06 -22.11
C LYS A 397 -11.69 37.13 -21.75
N ALA A 398 -10.82 37.49 -22.69
CA ALA A 398 -9.98 38.64 -22.59
C ALA A 398 -10.91 39.85 -22.38
N LYS A 399 -10.83 40.49 -21.23
CA LYS A 399 -11.36 41.82 -21.03
C LYS A 399 -10.64 42.73 -22.03
N LYS A 400 -11.36 43.19 -23.08
CA LYS A 400 -10.93 44.28 -23.92
C LYS A 400 -10.82 45.52 -23.04
N ASP A 401 -9.60 45.97 -22.84
CA ASP A 401 -9.31 47.32 -22.33
C ASP A 401 -9.93 48.34 -23.23
N THR A 402 -10.97 49.01 -22.74
CA THR A 402 -11.44 50.28 -23.33
C THR A 402 -10.50 51.37 -22.84
N LYS A 403 -9.53 51.69 -23.68
CA LYS A 403 -8.74 52.91 -23.57
C LYS A 403 -9.61 54.14 -23.80
N GLY A 404 -9.58 55.07 -22.87
CA GLY A 404 -9.45 56.49 -23.17
C GLY A 404 -10.74 57.28 -23.33
N LYS A 405 -11.22 57.90 -22.25
CA LYS A 405 -11.79 59.25 -22.34
C LYS A 405 -11.07 60.13 -21.33
N LYS A 406 -10.39 61.17 -21.90
CA LYS A 406 -9.73 62.22 -21.13
C LYS A 406 -10.77 63.03 -20.34
N PRO A 407 -10.49 63.50 -19.13
CA PRO A 407 -11.38 64.39 -18.40
C PRO A 407 -11.34 65.81 -18.95
N VAL A 408 -12.53 66.38 -19.22
CA VAL A 408 -12.78 67.77 -19.61
C VAL A 408 -12.50 68.66 -18.39
N LYS A 409 -11.65 69.68 -18.56
CA LYS A 409 -11.38 70.72 -17.55
C LYS A 409 -12.63 71.55 -17.31
N SER A 410 -13.23 71.56 -16.12
CA SER A 410 -14.21 72.53 -15.67
C SER A 410 -13.55 73.88 -15.29
N LYS A 411 -14.01 74.92 -15.90
CA LYS A 411 -13.65 76.31 -15.56
C LYS A 411 -14.23 76.72 -14.21
N LYS A 412 -13.38 77.32 -13.38
CA LYS A 412 -13.79 78.04 -12.15
C LYS A 412 -14.63 79.25 -12.46
N PRO A 413 -15.70 79.60 -11.75
CA PRO A 413 -16.36 80.87 -11.80
C PRO A 413 -15.60 81.91 -10.94
N LYS A 414 -15.45 83.16 -11.48
CA LYS A 414 -14.93 84.31 -10.81
C LYS A 414 -15.86 84.77 -9.68
N LYS A 415 -15.28 85.07 -8.52
CA LYS A 415 -15.90 85.92 -7.47
C LYS A 415 -16.06 87.33 -7.96
N SER A 416 -17.24 87.92 -7.77
CA SER A 416 -17.44 89.37 -7.61
C SER A 416 -18.25 89.58 -6.37
N ARG A 417 -17.60 90.42 -5.51
CA ARG A 417 -18.08 91.09 -4.32
C ARG A 417 -18.62 90.26 -3.18
#